data_51d7e3cd39add47f4db2678552c6388c
#
_entry.id   51d7e3cd39add47f4db2678552c6388c
#
_cell.length_a   1.000
_cell.length_b   1.000
_cell.length_c   1.000
_cell.angle_alpha   90.00
_cell.angle_beta   90.00
_cell.angle_gamma   90.00
#
_symmetry.space_group_name_H-M   'P 1'
#
loop_
_entity.id
_entity.type
_entity.pdbx_description
1 polymer ?
#
loop_
_entity_poly.entity_id
_entity_poly.type
_entity_poly.pdbx_seq_one_letter_code
_entity_poly.pdbx_strand_id
1 'polypeptide(L)'
;MNTLLLLAATCLSPIPQDVGVVTSYYGWRILYGKSEKTIHVGIDIRAPLGAQVRSVMAGQVTFASRDDRGGGLMVDITSQYAGQVLVTRYAHLSKISVKRGMRVKPNAILGNVGSTGNSSGPHLHFETLVKRPGQGDLYKNPEVFVCDYKRDVVIPHFKFQRKIKIGK
;
A
#
# COMPACT_ATOMS: atom_id res chain seq x y z
N MET A 1 -26.00 -24.95 -20.35
CA MET A 1 -26.14 -23.60 -19.74
C MET A 1 -24.99 -23.39 -18.77
N ASN A 2 -23.93 -22.71 -19.22
CA ASN A 2 -22.77 -22.37 -18.37
C ASN A 2 -23.07 -21.10 -17.61
N THR A 3 -23.40 -21.25 -16.34
CA THR A 3 -23.49 -20.11 -15.42
C THR A 3 -22.05 -19.63 -15.14
N LEU A 4 -21.62 -18.60 -15.88
CA LEU A 4 -20.41 -17.85 -15.60
C LEU A 4 -20.63 -17.15 -14.26
N LEU A 5 -20.14 -17.76 -13.16
CA LEU A 5 -20.06 -17.09 -11.86
C LEU A 5 -19.06 -15.94 -12.06
N LEU A 6 -19.58 -14.75 -12.30
CA LEU A 6 -18.80 -13.51 -12.18
C LEU A 6 -18.42 -13.41 -10.70
N LEU A 7 -17.24 -13.93 -10.32
CA LEU A 7 -16.63 -13.53 -9.07
C LEU A 7 -16.38 -12.03 -9.20
N ALA A 8 -17.29 -11.23 -8.67
CA ALA A 8 -16.98 -9.84 -8.38
C ALA A 8 -15.69 -9.89 -7.54
N ALA A 9 -14.58 -9.45 -8.12
CA ALA A 9 -13.35 -9.28 -7.40
C ALA A 9 -13.68 -8.29 -6.27
N THR A 10 -13.94 -8.82 -5.08
CA THR A 10 -14.09 -7.99 -3.89
C THR A 10 -12.76 -7.32 -3.70
N CYS A 11 -12.71 -6.10 -4.15
CA CYS A 11 -11.58 -5.24 -3.97
C CYS A 11 -11.33 -5.12 -2.46
N LEU A 12 -10.14 -5.48 -2.00
CA LEU A 12 -9.78 -5.54 -0.60
C LEU A 12 -8.91 -4.35 -0.24
N SER A 13 -9.44 -3.54 0.63
CA SER A 13 -8.73 -2.39 1.16
C SER A 13 -7.88 -2.77 2.37
N PRO A 14 -6.62 -2.29 2.50
CA PRO A 14 -5.79 -2.59 3.66
C PRO A 14 -6.30 -1.97 4.96
N ILE A 15 -7.17 -0.96 4.86
CA ILE A 15 -7.94 -0.37 5.97
C ILE A 15 -9.40 -0.32 5.51
N PRO A 16 -10.40 -0.57 6.37
CA PRO A 16 -11.81 -0.40 5.98
C PRO A 16 -12.09 0.99 5.38
N GLN A 17 -12.88 1.03 4.31
CA GLN A 17 -13.10 2.25 3.51
C GLN A 17 -13.84 3.37 4.25
N ASP A 18 -14.65 3.00 5.24
CA ASP A 18 -15.34 3.93 6.14
C ASP A 18 -14.43 4.52 7.22
N VAL A 19 -13.22 3.95 7.39
CA VAL A 19 -12.23 4.34 8.40
C VAL A 19 -11.05 5.09 7.81
N GLY A 20 -10.61 4.70 6.60
CA GLY A 20 -9.41 5.22 5.95
C GLY A 20 -9.69 6.31 4.91
N VAL A 21 -8.75 7.24 4.76
CA VAL A 21 -8.75 8.28 3.71
C VAL A 21 -7.37 8.34 3.07
N VAL A 22 -7.29 8.25 1.73
CA VAL A 22 -6.02 8.43 1.01
C VAL A 22 -5.63 9.90 1.06
N THR A 23 -4.49 10.19 1.67
CA THR A 23 -3.96 11.55 1.84
C THR A 23 -2.74 11.83 0.97
N SER A 24 -2.06 10.80 0.47
CA SER A 24 -0.93 10.95 -0.44
C SER A 24 -0.88 9.78 -1.43
N TYR A 25 -0.69 10.11 -2.71
CA TYR A 25 -0.71 9.16 -3.82
C TYR A 25 0.69 8.73 -4.24
N TYR A 26 0.76 7.61 -4.94
CA TYR A 26 1.98 7.12 -5.60
C TYR A 26 2.46 8.09 -6.69
N GLY A 27 3.77 8.31 -6.77
CA GLY A 27 4.41 9.06 -7.84
C GLY A 27 5.23 10.26 -7.36
N TRP A 28 5.62 11.11 -8.30
CA TRP A 28 6.43 12.29 -8.00
C TRP A 28 5.63 13.35 -7.26
N ARG A 29 6.18 13.83 -6.14
CA ARG A 29 5.58 14.90 -5.34
C ARG A 29 6.65 15.88 -4.84
N ILE A 30 6.22 17.11 -4.56
CA ILE A 30 7.00 18.09 -3.81
C ILE A 30 6.44 18.11 -2.39
N LEU A 31 7.26 17.79 -1.41
CA LEU A 31 6.85 17.87 0.00
C LEU A 31 6.75 19.34 0.41
N TYR A 32 5.78 19.65 1.28
CA TYR A 32 5.61 21.00 1.80
C TYR A 32 6.92 21.55 2.40
N GLY A 33 7.31 22.77 2.01
CA GLY A 33 8.56 23.39 2.44
C GLY A 33 9.84 22.84 1.78
N LYS A 34 9.72 21.98 0.76
CA LYS A 34 10.84 21.48 -0.06
C LYS A 34 10.73 22.00 -1.48
N SER A 35 11.88 22.26 -2.13
CA SER A 35 11.95 22.60 -3.55
C SER A 35 12.17 21.40 -4.45
N GLU A 36 12.66 20.29 -3.89
CA GLU A 36 13.01 19.08 -4.64
C GLU A 36 11.83 18.13 -4.78
N LYS A 37 11.72 17.54 -5.98
CA LYS A 37 10.78 16.46 -6.23
C LYS A 37 11.29 15.17 -5.60
N THR A 38 10.41 14.48 -4.88
CA THR A 38 10.65 13.15 -4.34
C THR A 38 9.65 12.17 -4.92
N ILE A 39 10.06 10.91 -5.10
CA ILE A 39 9.13 9.86 -5.49
C ILE A 39 8.50 9.25 -4.25
N HIS A 40 7.17 9.16 -4.23
CA HIS A 40 6.41 8.39 -3.25
C HIS A 40 6.15 7.01 -3.83
N VAL A 41 6.77 5.99 -3.27
CA VAL A 41 6.71 4.61 -3.80
C VAL A 41 5.50 3.81 -3.34
N GLY A 42 4.61 4.44 -2.57
CA GLY A 42 3.37 3.88 -2.04
C GLY A 42 2.22 4.87 -2.06
N ILE A 43 1.19 4.58 -1.28
CA ILE A 43 0.12 5.51 -0.92
C ILE A 43 0.06 5.64 0.59
N ASP A 44 -0.31 6.83 1.08
CA ASP A 44 -0.55 7.05 2.50
C ASP A 44 -2.06 7.09 2.77
N ILE A 45 -2.52 6.22 3.67
CA ILE A 45 -3.92 6.10 4.08
C ILE A 45 -4.03 6.53 5.53
N ARG A 46 -4.52 7.76 5.77
CA ARG A 46 -4.80 8.27 7.11
C ARG A 46 -5.94 7.48 7.72
N ALA A 47 -5.75 7.05 8.96
CA ALA A 47 -6.78 6.41 9.78
C ALA A 47 -6.47 6.61 11.27
N PRO A 48 -7.43 6.40 12.17
CA PRO A 48 -7.19 6.48 13.60
C PRO A 48 -6.05 5.57 14.06
N LEU A 49 -5.23 6.04 15.00
CA LEU A 49 -4.23 5.21 15.68
C LEU A 49 -4.89 3.95 16.22
N GLY A 50 -4.32 2.78 15.94
CA GLY A 50 -4.87 1.50 16.37
C GLY A 50 -5.93 0.90 15.46
N ALA A 51 -6.36 1.57 14.38
CA ALA A 51 -7.24 0.98 13.37
C ALA A 51 -6.62 -0.28 12.77
N GLN A 52 -7.44 -1.30 12.48
CA GLN A 52 -6.94 -2.57 11.96
C GLN A 52 -6.38 -2.43 10.55
N VAL A 53 -5.21 -3.03 10.34
CA VAL A 53 -4.57 -3.17 9.02
C VAL A 53 -4.71 -4.62 8.56
N ARG A 54 -5.19 -4.81 7.32
CA ARG A 54 -5.55 -6.11 6.77
C ARG A 54 -4.80 -6.40 5.47
N SER A 55 -4.55 -7.68 5.21
CA SER A 55 -3.94 -8.12 3.95
C SER A 55 -4.89 -7.93 2.77
N VAL A 56 -4.41 -7.30 1.70
CA VAL A 56 -5.18 -7.15 0.45
C VAL A 56 -5.17 -8.41 -0.41
N MET A 57 -4.31 -9.38 -0.10
CA MET A 57 -4.21 -10.64 -0.86
C MET A 57 -3.70 -11.79 0.01
N ALA A 58 -3.87 -13.02 -0.48
CA ALA A 58 -3.26 -14.20 0.12
C ALA A 58 -1.75 -14.20 -0.13
N GLY A 59 -0.97 -14.70 0.82
CA GLY A 59 0.48 -14.84 0.65
C GLY A 59 1.19 -15.36 1.89
N GLN A 60 2.50 -15.26 1.86
CA GLN A 60 3.35 -15.57 3.01
C GLN A 60 3.93 -14.29 3.59
N VAL A 61 3.92 -14.18 4.90
CA VAL A 61 4.63 -13.10 5.63
C VAL A 61 6.14 -13.33 5.46
N THR A 62 6.80 -12.45 4.72
CA THR A 62 8.24 -12.52 4.47
C THR A 62 9.05 -11.57 5.33
N PHE A 63 8.39 -10.53 5.84
CA PHE A 63 8.94 -9.60 6.83
C PHE A 63 7.87 -9.22 7.85
N ALA A 64 8.21 -9.18 9.13
CA ALA A 64 7.33 -8.74 10.22
C ALA A 64 8.19 -8.29 11.40
N SER A 65 8.68 -7.04 11.35
CA SER A 65 9.61 -6.49 12.33
C SER A 65 9.71 -4.97 12.21
N ARG A 66 10.62 -4.37 12.96
CA ARG A 66 11.02 -2.98 12.79
C ARG A 66 11.97 -2.84 11.59
N ASP A 67 11.71 -1.85 10.75
CA ASP A 67 12.61 -1.38 9.70
C ASP A 67 13.20 -0.02 10.12
N ASP A 68 14.50 0.03 10.30
CA ASP A 68 15.19 1.25 10.78
C ASP A 68 15.54 2.24 9.66
N ARG A 69 15.24 1.89 8.39
CA ARG A 69 15.42 2.77 7.22
C ARG A 69 14.26 3.74 7.01
N GLY A 70 13.29 3.76 7.90
CA GLY A 70 12.17 4.70 7.89
C GLY A 70 10.79 4.06 7.94
N GLY A 71 10.63 2.78 7.60
CA GLY A 71 9.33 2.09 7.60
C GLY A 71 8.72 1.88 9.00
N GLY A 72 9.53 1.94 10.07
CA GLY A 72 9.07 1.67 11.42
C GLY A 72 8.65 0.21 11.59
N LEU A 73 7.59 -0.06 12.35
CA LEU A 73 7.01 -1.42 12.39
C LEU A 73 6.33 -1.72 11.06
N MET A 74 6.72 -2.84 10.43
CA MET A 74 6.37 -3.13 9.05
C MET A 74 6.09 -4.62 8.83
N VAL A 75 5.18 -4.92 7.90
CA VAL A 75 4.86 -6.28 7.43
C VAL A 75 4.96 -6.30 5.91
N ASP A 76 5.65 -7.32 5.35
CA ASP A 76 5.64 -7.65 3.93
C ASP A 76 4.93 -8.99 3.72
N ILE A 77 4.00 -9.01 2.77
CA ILE A 77 3.34 -10.23 2.28
C ILE A 77 3.83 -10.51 0.86
N THR A 78 4.44 -11.67 0.65
CA THR A 78 4.85 -12.13 -0.68
C THR A 78 3.81 -13.07 -1.26
N SER A 79 3.42 -12.83 -2.48
CA SER A 79 2.37 -13.53 -3.22
C SER A 79 2.82 -13.85 -4.64
N GLN A 80 2.22 -14.88 -5.24
CA GLN A 80 2.29 -15.11 -6.68
C GLN A 80 1.11 -14.40 -7.34
N TYR A 81 1.37 -13.46 -8.23
CA TYR A 81 0.33 -12.69 -8.93
C TYR A 81 0.72 -12.50 -10.40
N ALA A 82 -0.14 -12.92 -11.31
CA ALA A 82 0.08 -12.82 -12.76
C ALA A 82 1.48 -13.31 -13.21
N GLY A 83 1.95 -14.45 -12.66
CA GLY A 83 3.24 -15.06 -12.97
C GLY A 83 4.46 -14.34 -12.37
N GLN A 84 4.24 -13.34 -11.53
CA GLN A 84 5.31 -12.56 -10.89
C GLN A 84 5.28 -12.71 -9.37
N VAL A 85 6.43 -12.52 -8.73
CA VAL A 85 6.53 -12.42 -7.27
C VAL A 85 6.19 -10.98 -6.87
N LEU A 86 4.98 -10.79 -6.34
CA LEU A 86 4.49 -9.50 -5.85
C LEU A 86 4.65 -9.45 -4.33
N VAL A 87 5.11 -8.31 -3.83
CA VAL A 87 5.13 -7.99 -2.40
C VAL A 87 4.18 -6.84 -2.15
N THR A 88 3.32 -7.00 -1.14
CA THR A 88 2.54 -5.90 -0.55
C THR A 88 3.14 -5.57 0.81
N ARG A 89 3.46 -4.29 1.02
CA ARG A 89 4.13 -3.77 2.22
C ARG A 89 3.22 -2.84 2.99
N TYR A 90 3.21 -3.02 4.31
CA TYR A 90 2.39 -2.29 5.26
C TYR A 90 3.29 -1.68 6.33
N ALA A 91 3.53 -0.37 6.28
CA ALA A 91 4.49 0.32 7.14
C ALA A 91 3.84 1.29 8.13
N HIS A 92 4.66 1.83 9.04
CA HIS A 92 4.32 2.76 10.12
C HIS A 92 3.36 2.18 11.16
N LEU A 93 3.29 0.84 11.29
CA LEU A 93 2.37 0.17 12.22
C LEU A 93 2.69 0.53 13.69
N SER A 94 1.66 0.49 14.55
CA SER A 94 1.83 0.55 16.01
C SER A 94 1.98 -0.84 16.63
N LYS A 95 1.43 -1.86 15.96
CA LYS A 95 1.47 -3.26 16.40
C LYS A 95 1.53 -4.18 15.18
N ILE A 96 2.31 -5.26 15.29
CA ILE A 96 2.33 -6.38 14.35
C ILE A 96 1.61 -7.56 14.99
N SER A 97 0.68 -8.20 14.27
CA SER A 97 -0.13 -9.32 14.75
C SER A 97 0.21 -10.65 14.07
N VAL A 98 1.20 -10.65 13.18
CA VAL A 98 1.65 -11.83 12.42
C VAL A 98 3.16 -12.04 12.63
N LYS A 99 3.67 -13.21 12.23
CA LYS A 99 5.09 -13.56 12.30
C LYS A 99 5.59 -13.97 10.93
N ARG A 100 6.88 -13.71 10.64
CA ARG A 100 7.54 -14.20 9.42
C ARG A 100 7.33 -15.70 9.26
N GLY A 101 7.03 -16.13 8.04
CA GLY A 101 6.73 -17.51 7.68
C GLY A 101 5.24 -17.88 7.71
N MET A 102 4.39 -17.12 8.41
CA MET A 102 2.94 -17.36 8.42
C MET A 102 2.33 -17.21 7.03
N ARG A 103 1.35 -18.05 6.71
CA ARG A 103 0.48 -17.86 5.54
C ARG A 103 -0.76 -17.09 5.96
N VAL A 104 -1.12 -16.09 5.18
CA VAL A 104 -2.31 -15.26 5.40
C VAL A 104 -3.28 -15.37 4.24
N LYS A 105 -4.57 -15.28 4.55
CA LYS A 105 -5.65 -15.14 3.56
C LYS A 105 -5.89 -13.65 3.29
N PRO A 106 -6.58 -13.31 2.17
CA PRO A 106 -7.10 -11.95 2.00
C PRO A 106 -7.93 -11.54 3.21
N ASN A 107 -7.88 -10.28 3.58
CA ASN A 107 -8.57 -9.71 4.75
C ASN A 107 -8.05 -10.16 6.14
N ALA A 108 -6.97 -10.94 6.21
CA ALA A 108 -6.34 -11.29 7.49
C ALA A 108 -5.77 -10.05 8.18
N ILE A 109 -5.96 -9.96 9.50
CA ILE A 109 -5.41 -8.87 10.32
C ILE A 109 -3.88 -9.02 10.40
N LEU A 110 -3.15 -8.00 9.96
CA LEU A 110 -1.68 -7.95 9.97
C LEU A 110 -1.13 -7.17 11.17
N GLY A 111 -1.91 -6.18 11.64
CA GLY A 111 -1.51 -5.28 12.70
C GLY A 111 -2.45 -4.10 12.84
N ASN A 112 -1.93 -3.00 13.38
CA ASN A 112 -2.69 -1.78 13.63
C ASN A 112 -1.96 -0.54 13.10
N VAL A 113 -2.73 0.44 12.63
CA VAL A 113 -2.22 1.76 12.20
C VAL A 113 -1.43 2.39 13.33
N GLY A 114 -0.30 2.96 12.98
CA GLY A 114 0.59 3.66 13.89
C GLY A 114 1.14 4.95 13.30
N SER A 115 2.27 5.36 13.85
CA SER A 115 3.08 6.49 13.38
C SER A 115 4.55 6.21 13.71
N THR A 116 4.99 4.94 13.56
CA THR A 116 6.38 4.55 13.83
C THR A 116 7.26 4.80 12.61
N GLY A 117 8.57 4.96 12.84
CA GLY A 117 9.51 5.29 11.78
C GLY A 117 9.42 6.75 11.32
N ASN A 118 9.66 6.99 10.03
CA ASN A 118 9.61 8.34 9.44
C ASN A 118 8.16 8.72 9.09
N SER A 119 7.40 9.13 10.07
CA SER A 119 5.97 9.43 9.94
C SER A 119 5.63 10.74 10.67
N SER A 120 4.78 11.56 10.05
CA SER A 120 4.31 12.83 10.62
C SER A 120 3.00 12.71 11.44
N GLY A 121 2.38 11.53 11.46
CA GLY A 121 1.12 11.29 12.18
C GLY A 121 0.50 9.94 11.83
N PRO A 122 -0.60 9.54 12.48
CA PRO A 122 -1.20 8.22 12.28
C PRO A 122 -1.65 7.99 10.84
N HIS A 123 -1.03 7.04 10.15
CA HIS A 123 -1.40 6.57 8.81
C HIS A 123 -0.81 5.19 8.53
N LEU A 124 -1.32 4.51 7.53
CA LEU A 124 -0.69 3.37 6.88
C LEU A 124 0.03 3.87 5.63
N HIS A 125 1.32 3.59 5.51
CA HIS A 125 2.02 3.65 4.23
C HIS A 125 1.94 2.27 3.57
N PHE A 126 1.31 2.20 2.39
CA PHE A 126 1.06 0.95 1.66
C PHE A 126 1.77 0.97 0.30
N GLU A 127 2.60 -0.07 0.06
CA GLU A 127 3.35 -0.22 -1.18
C GLU A 127 3.02 -1.54 -1.89
N THR A 128 3.22 -1.55 -3.20
CA THR A 128 3.29 -2.78 -4.00
C THR A 128 4.57 -2.78 -4.83
N LEU A 129 5.27 -3.90 -4.82
CA LEU A 129 6.48 -4.04 -5.61
C LEU A 129 6.64 -5.46 -6.18
N VAL A 130 7.22 -5.56 -7.37
CA VAL A 130 7.56 -6.82 -8.03
C VAL A 130 9.03 -7.11 -7.78
N LYS A 131 9.31 -8.30 -7.26
CA LYS A 131 10.68 -8.79 -7.08
C LYS A 131 11.28 -9.15 -8.44
N ARG A 132 12.42 -8.57 -8.77
CA ARG A 132 13.18 -8.86 -10.00
C ARG A 132 14.60 -9.29 -9.63
N PRO A 133 14.89 -10.61 -9.62
CA PRO A 133 16.22 -11.09 -9.28
C PRO A 133 17.30 -10.41 -10.11
N GLY A 134 18.34 -9.88 -9.47
CA GLY A 134 19.47 -9.21 -10.11
C GLY A 134 19.20 -7.79 -10.67
N GLN A 135 17.96 -7.29 -10.63
CA GLN A 135 17.60 -5.98 -11.19
C GLN A 135 17.02 -4.99 -10.16
N GLY A 136 16.93 -5.40 -8.89
CA GLY A 136 16.27 -4.62 -7.85
C GLY A 136 14.73 -4.66 -7.92
N ASP A 137 14.08 -4.13 -6.91
CA ASP A 137 12.63 -4.14 -6.78
C ASP A 137 11.98 -3.11 -7.72
N LEU A 138 10.89 -3.50 -8.38
CA LEU A 138 10.09 -2.61 -9.22
C LEU A 138 8.82 -2.19 -8.47
N TYR A 139 8.79 -0.97 -7.97
CA TYR A 139 7.61 -0.40 -7.34
C TYR A 139 6.49 -0.18 -8.36
N LYS A 140 5.27 -0.51 -7.97
CA LYS A 140 4.05 -0.37 -8.77
C LYS A 140 3.08 0.54 -8.03
N ASN A 141 2.21 1.21 -8.78
CA ASN A 141 1.14 2.01 -8.17
C ASN A 141 0.18 1.08 -7.39
N PRO A 142 0.08 1.20 -6.06
CA PRO A 142 -0.75 0.31 -5.25
C PRO A 142 -2.24 0.63 -5.33
N GLU A 143 -2.65 1.73 -5.98
CA GLU A 143 -4.06 2.11 -6.11
C GLU A 143 -4.91 1.03 -6.79
N VAL A 144 -4.30 0.18 -7.63
CA VAL A 144 -4.99 -0.96 -8.28
C VAL A 144 -5.46 -2.04 -7.29
N PHE A 145 -4.90 -2.05 -6.08
CA PHE A 145 -5.24 -2.99 -5.01
C PHE A 145 -6.09 -2.35 -3.91
N VAL A 146 -6.42 -1.07 -4.03
CA VAL A 146 -7.25 -0.35 -3.07
C VAL A 146 -8.47 0.21 -3.77
N CYS A 147 -9.62 -0.04 -3.17
CA CYS A 147 -10.90 0.39 -3.70
C CYS A 147 -11.38 1.65 -3.02
N ASP A 148 -12.05 2.47 -3.79
CA ASP A 148 -12.95 3.58 -3.41
C ASP A 148 -12.78 4.20 -2.01
N TYR A 149 -11.55 4.55 -1.64
CA TYR A 149 -11.36 5.43 -0.50
C TYR A 149 -11.95 6.81 -0.81
N LYS A 150 -12.62 7.40 0.16
CA LYS A 150 -12.93 8.82 0.13
C LYS A 150 -11.64 9.58 -0.15
N ARG A 151 -11.63 10.35 -1.21
CA ARG A 151 -10.50 11.23 -1.53
C ARG A 151 -10.72 12.51 -0.76
N ASP A 152 -9.78 12.90 0.10
CA ASP A 152 -9.75 14.27 0.60
C ASP A 152 -9.46 15.18 -0.60
N VAL A 153 -10.53 15.75 -1.15
CA VAL A 153 -10.42 16.74 -2.23
C VAL A 153 -10.02 18.06 -1.60
N VAL A 154 -8.79 18.16 -1.18
CA VAL A 154 -8.11 19.46 -1.02
C VAL A 154 -6.82 19.37 -1.81
N ILE A 155 -6.92 19.54 -3.11
CA ILE A 155 -5.77 19.87 -3.95
C ILE A 155 -5.90 21.34 -4.34
N PRO A 156 -5.13 22.24 -3.75
CA PRO A 156 -4.87 23.49 -4.41
C PRO A 156 -3.91 23.20 -5.57
N HIS A 157 -4.41 23.28 -6.78
CA HIS A 157 -3.66 23.47 -8.02
C HIS A 157 -2.57 22.44 -8.39
N PHE A 158 -2.97 21.28 -8.92
CA PHE A 158 -2.13 20.61 -9.91
C PHE A 158 -3.00 20.14 -11.08
N LYS A 159 -2.91 20.87 -12.21
CA LYS A 159 -3.43 20.43 -13.51
C LYS A 159 -2.64 19.21 -13.95
N PHE A 160 -3.26 18.03 -13.85
CA PHE A 160 -2.75 16.81 -14.44
C PHE A 160 -2.81 16.92 -15.96
N GLN A 161 -1.71 17.27 -16.61
CA GLN A 161 -1.60 17.11 -18.06
C GLN A 161 -1.35 15.64 -18.38
N ARG A 162 -2.42 14.88 -18.65
CA ARG A 162 -2.33 13.62 -19.38
C ARG A 162 -1.86 13.91 -20.80
N LYS A 163 -0.61 13.64 -21.11
CA LYS A 163 -0.14 13.33 -22.47
C LYS A 163 0.72 12.09 -22.40
N ILE A 164 0.09 10.94 -22.45
CA ILE A 164 0.76 9.70 -22.87
C ILE A 164 0.68 9.72 -24.39
N LYS A 165 1.78 10.07 -25.07
CA LYS A 165 1.97 9.75 -26.48
C LYS A 165 2.35 8.27 -26.54
N ILE A 166 1.42 7.44 -27.02
CA ILE A 166 1.73 6.10 -27.51
C ILE A 166 2.38 6.32 -28.88
N GLY A 167 3.70 6.15 -28.95
CA GLY A 167 4.42 6.10 -30.21
C GLY A 167 4.09 4.81 -30.95
N LYS A 168 3.95 4.94 -32.29
CA LYS A 168 3.73 3.85 -33.25
C LYS A 168 4.89 2.87 -33.25
#